data_7457e38321ae233dbc1ed9e221d6ff8f
#
_entry.id   7457e38321ae233dbc1ed9e221d6ff8f
#
_cell.length_a   1.000
_cell.length_b   1.000
_cell.length_c   1.000
_cell.angle_alpha   90.00
_cell.angle_beta   90.00
_cell.angle_gamma   90.00
#
_symmetry.space_group_name_H-M   'P 1'
#
loop_
_entity.id
_entity.type
_entity.pdbx_description
1 polymer ?
#
loop_
_entity_poly.entity_id
_entity_poly.type
_entity_poly.pdbx_seq_one_letter_code
_entity_poly.pdbx_strand_id
1 'polypeptide(L)'
;MKEIGAVFRQIRESRHISLEEATGGEFSRSMLSRFERGENDLTTQRFFQALQQIKTSLSEFSHLAGIDQHSFIPKLLKEHYENMSLEHDQALYQSYQQAYQKYQKKEDFLASIILKAKILGLYPEVELAASQEELDFLYDYLFSVMVWGNFELSLFSLTSPLFSSQLYRQYTEELVQREDFKLLLDSSRPAINSIFLNGFFLAISSNEFEDASFFDHLINDHFYSENEAYLRTVYLYAKGEFLYRKGEKEIGLEKMEQAIQVLSILDCKDSANYYKQGLRELINKS
;
A
#
# COMPACT_ATOMS: atom_id res chain seq x y z
N MET A 1 -4.57 23.83 -1.85
CA MET A 1 -4.34 23.38 -3.23
C MET A 1 -3.83 24.57 -4.00
N LYS A 2 -2.71 24.43 -4.69
CA LYS A 2 -2.22 25.50 -5.60
C LYS A 2 -3.18 25.60 -6.79
N GLU A 3 -3.30 26.80 -7.39
CA GLU A 3 -4.10 26.93 -8.61
C GLU A 3 -3.50 26.07 -9.73
N ILE A 4 -4.28 25.16 -10.28
CA ILE A 4 -3.84 24.15 -11.28
C ILE A 4 -3.20 24.82 -12.50
N GLY A 5 -3.81 25.89 -13.01
CA GLY A 5 -3.27 26.66 -14.14
C GLY A 5 -1.90 27.29 -13.86
N ALA A 6 -1.71 27.84 -12.65
CA ALA A 6 -0.43 28.43 -12.26
C ALA A 6 0.69 27.38 -12.14
N VAL A 7 0.37 26.19 -11.62
CA VAL A 7 1.35 25.07 -11.58
C VAL A 7 1.71 24.62 -12.99
N PHE A 8 0.72 24.46 -13.88
CA PHE A 8 0.96 24.12 -15.27
C PHE A 8 1.89 25.13 -15.94
N ARG A 9 1.60 26.43 -15.78
CA ARG A 9 2.44 27.51 -16.30
C ARG A 9 3.87 27.42 -15.79
N GLN A 10 4.06 27.23 -14.49
CA GLN A 10 5.39 27.12 -13.88
C GLN A 10 6.20 25.97 -14.50
N ILE A 11 5.59 24.80 -14.70
CA ILE A 11 6.24 23.64 -15.34
C ILE A 11 6.60 23.96 -16.79
N ARG A 12 5.64 24.50 -17.57
CA ARG A 12 5.84 24.84 -18.97
C ARG A 12 6.98 25.84 -19.15
N GLU A 13 6.96 26.92 -18.39
CA GLU A 13 7.98 27.99 -18.46
C GLU A 13 9.36 27.47 -18.02
N SER A 14 9.44 26.64 -16.99
CA SER A 14 10.70 26.02 -16.54
C SER A 14 11.34 25.14 -17.62
N ARG A 15 10.54 24.60 -18.52
CA ARG A 15 10.98 23.77 -19.67
C ARG A 15 11.16 24.59 -20.96
N HIS A 16 11.02 25.89 -20.90
CA HIS A 16 11.12 26.80 -22.04
C HIS A 16 10.17 26.50 -23.20
N ILE A 17 8.99 25.89 -22.88
CA ILE A 17 7.97 25.55 -23.87
C ILE A 17 7.02 26.73 -24.04
N SER A 18 6.80 27.15 -25.27
CA SER A 18 5.86 28.23 -25.61
C SER A 18 4.40 27.77 -25.42
N LEU A 19 3.48 28.74 -25.34
CA LEU A 19 2.04 28.41 -25.30
C LEU A 19 1.59 27.65 -26.56
N GLU A 20 2.17 27.95 -27.73
CA GLU A 20 1.85 27.27 -28.98
C GLU A 20 2.27 25.80 -28.98
N GLU A 21 3.52 25.54 -28.58
CA GLU A 21 4.04 24.17 -28.43
C GLU A 21 3.22 23.37 -27.41
N ALA A 22 2.86 23.97 -26.28
CA ALA A 22 2.09 23.30 -25.24
C ALA A 22 0.63 22.97 -25.63
N THR A 23 0.06 23.63 -26.65
CA THR A 23 -1.25 23.25 -27.16
C THR A 23 -1.19 22.10 -28.16
N GLY A 24 -0.01 21.79 -28.72
CA GLY A 24 0.16 20.80 -29.79
C GLY A 24 -0.67 21.06 -31.04
N GLY A 25 -1.20 22.28 -31.20
CA GLY A 25 -2.12 22.63 -32.30
C GLY A 25 -3.58 22.19 -32.10
N GLU A 26 -3.89 21.47 -31.00
CA GLU A 26 -5.22 20.90 -30.76
C GLU A 26 -6.23 21.93 -30.24
N PHE A 27 -5.75 23.04 -29.67
CA PHE A 27 -6.59 24.13 -29.17
C PHE A 27 -5.82 25.46 -29.14
N SER A 28 -6.52 26.57 -28.92
CA SER A 28 -5.92 27.87 -29.07
C SER A 28 -4.98 28.28 -27.93
N ARG A 29 -3.90 28.98 -28.25
CA ARG A 29 -2.99 29.61 -27.28
C ARG A 29 -3.73 30.51 -26.27
N SER A 30 -4.75 31.22 -26.75
CA SER A 30 -5.57 32.09 -25.89
C SER A 30 -6.29 31.28 -24.80
N MET A 31 -6.80 30.08 -25.14
CA MET A 31 -7.46 29.19 -24.18
C MET A 31 -6.47 28.70 -23.11
N LEU A 32 -5.28 28.25 -23.50
CA LEU A 32 -4.27 27.82 -22.57
C LEU A 32 -3.80 28.97 -21.68
N SER A 33 -3.56 30.13 -22.24
CA SER A 33 -3.15 31.35 -21.49
C SER A 33 -4.20 31.74 -20.43
N ARG A 34 -5.48 31.64 -20.75
CA ARG A 34 -6.59 31.91 -19.80
C ARG A 34 -6.67 30.87 -18.70
N PHE A 35 -6.44 29.59 -19.03
CA PHE A 35 -6.34 28.52 -18.06
C PHE A 35 -5.17 28.75 -17.09
N GLU A 36 -3.99 29.11 -17.60
CA GLU A 36 -2.82 29.40 -16.76
C GLU A 36 -3.00 30.58 -15.81
N ARG A 37 -3.91 31.50 -16.13
CA ARG A 37 -4.29 32.62 -15.25
C ARG A 37 -5.48 32.32 -14.33
N GLY A 38 -6.04 31.10 -14.41
CA GLY A 38 -7.23 30.72 -13.65
C GLY A 38 -8.53 31.36 -14.12
N GLU A 39 -8.56 31.91 -15.36
CA GLU A 39 -9.75 32.57 -15.92
C GLU A 39 -10.77 31.59 -16.54
N ASN A 40 -10.32 30.39 -16.89
CA ASN A 40 -11.17 29.30 -17.39
C ASN A 40 -10.53 27.94 -17.16
N ASP A 41 -11.35 26.90 -17.26
CA ASP A 41 -10.91 25.51 -17.22
C ASP A 41 -10.60 24.97 -18.62
N LEU A 42 -9.78 23.90 -18.65
CA LEU A 42 -9.61 23.04 -19.82
C LEU A 42 -10.48 21.79 -19.67
N THR A 43 -10.97 21.26 -20.79
CA THR A 43 -11.53 19.90 -20.76
C THR A 43 -10.42 18.90 -20.37
N THR A 44 -10.78 17.80 -19.72
CA THR A 44 -9.84 16.75 -19.31
C THR A 44 -8.97 16.27 -20.47
N GLN A 45 -9.55 16.11 -21.66
CA GLN A 45 -8.83 15.69 -22.85
C GLN A 45 -7.74 16.71 -23.25
N ARG A 46 -8.07 18.01 -23.29
CA ARG A 46 -7.10 19.08 -23.60
C ARG A 46 -6.02 19.22 -22.54
N PHE A 47 -6.40 19.02 -21.30
CA PHE A 47 -5.43 19.03 -20.19
C PHE A 47 -4.42 17.90 -20.32
N PHE A 48 -4.85 16.67 -20.60
CA PHE A 48 -3.93 15.54 -20.84
C PHE A 48 -3.04 15.77 -22.07
N GLN A 49 -3.59 16.29 -23.16
CA GLN A 49 -2.80 16.65 -24.34
C GLN A 49 -1.74 17.70 -24.00
N ALA A 50 -2.12 18.74 -23.27
CA ALA A 50 -1.17 19.79 -22.83
C ALA A 50 -0.07 19.24 -21.90
N LEU A 51 -0.41 18.34 -20.96
CA LEU A 51 0.58 17.66 -20.11
C LEU A 51 1.59 16.85 -20.92
N GLN A 52 1.13 16.13 -21.96
CA GLN A 52 2.02 15.38 -22.87
C GLN A 52 2.99 16.32 -23.61
N GLN A 53 2.49 17.47 -24.10
CA GLN A 53 3.34 18.44 -24.80
C GLN A 53 4.42 19.01 -23.88
N ILE A 54 4.10 19.29 -22.64
CA ILE A 54 5.10 19.77 -21.67
C ILE A 54 5.89 18.61 -21.00
N LYS A 55 5.77 17.37 -21.51
CA LYS A 55 6.51 16.19 -21.04
C LYS A 55 6.30 15.90 -19.55
N THR A 56 5.10 16.10 -19.05
CA THR A 56 4.73 15.88 -17.64
C THR A 56 3.69 14.78 -17.54
N SER A 57 3.93 13.78 -16.69
CA SER A 57 2.89 12.79 -16.38
C SER A 57 1.81 13.39 -15.46
N LEU A 58 0.61 12.80 -15.47
CA LEU A 58 -0.45 13.21 -14.55
C LEU A 58 -0.02 13.05 -13.10
N SER A 59 0.69 11.98 -12.76
CA SER A 59 1.20 11.72 -11.40
C SER A 59 2.19 12.80 -10.96
N GLU A 60 3.16 13.14 -11.82
CA GLU A 60 4.13 14.23 -11.57
C GLU A 60 3.40 15.57 -11.36
N PHE A 61 2.43 15.86 -12.21
CA PHE A 61 1.63 17.07 -12.10
C PHE A 61 0.83 17.12 -10.79
N SER A 62 0.13 16.02 -10.44
CA SER A 62 -0.65 15.89 -9.21
C SER A 62 0.23 16.14 -7.98
N HIS A 63 1.44 15.58 -7.97
CA HIS A 63 2.41 15.80 -6.90
C HIS A 63 2.82 17.26 -6.77
N LEU A 64 3.20 17.90 -7.87
CA LEU A 64 3.61 19.31 -7.89
C LEU A 64 2.47 20.28 -7.53
N ALA A 65 1.23 19.94 -7.90
CA ALA A 65 0.03 20.68 -7.56
C ALA A 65 -0.45 20.43 -6.11
N GLY A 66 0.11 19.42 -5.41
CA GLY A 66 -0.28 19.04 -4.06
C GLY A 66 -1.66 18.37 -4.01
N ILE A 67 -2.11 17.75 -5.12
CA ILE A 67 -3.40 17.06 -5.19
C ILE A 67 -3.32 15.71 -4.46
N ASP A 68 -2.20 15.00 -4.58
CA ASP A 68 -1.99 13.66 -4.01
C ASP A 68 -2.08 13.64 -2.47
N GLN A 69 -1.78 14.78 -1.83
CA GLN A 69 -1.77 14.90 -0.36
C GLN A 69 -3.17 14.80 0.27
N HIS A 70 -4.22 14.81 -0.56
CA HIS A 70 -5.62 14.72 -0.11
C HIS A 70 -6.24 13.34 -0.27
N SER A 71 -5.47 12.35 -0.74
CA SER A 71 -5.94 10.97 -0.83
C SER A 71 -6.14 10.39 0.56
N PHE A 72 -7.25 9.65 0.77
CA PHE A 72 -7.70 9.17 2.08
C PHE A 72 -6.63 8.35 2.82
N ILE A 73 -6.15 7.24 2.24
CA ILE A 73 -5.16 6.38 2.90
C ILE A 73 -3.83 7.10 3.17
N PRO A 74 -3.20 7.79 2.21
CA PRO A 74 -2.00 8.57 2.48
C PRO A 74 -2.15 9.61 3.59
N LYS A 75 -3.30 10.29 3.65
CA LYS A 75 -3.59 11.25 4.72
C LYS A 75 -3.67 10.55 6.08
N LEU A 76 -4.44 9.46 6.18
CA LEU A 76 -4.59 8.68 7.40
C LEU A 76 -3.24 8.12 7.88
N LEU A 77 -2.45 7.55 6.98
CA LEU A 77 -1.13 7.03 7.32
C LEU A 77 -0.16 8.14 7.75
N LYS A 78 -0.26 9.33 7.17
CA LYS A 78 0.53 10.48 7.61
C LYS A 78 0.19 10.85 9.06
N GLU A 79 -1.09 10.95 9.41
CA GLU A 79 -1.55 11.22 10.78
C GLU A 79 -1.02 10.15 11.76
N HIS A 80 -1.06 8.87 11.39
CA HIS A 80 -0.51 7.76 12.17
C HIS A 80 1.02 7.90 12.36
N TYR A 81 1.78 8.22 11.30
CA TYR A 81 3.24 8.31 11.37
C TYR A 81 3.79 9.61 12.00
N GLU A 82 2.96 10.62 12.24
CA GLU A 82 3.38 11.85 12.93
C GLU A 82 3.82 11.59 14.38
N ASN A 83 3.24 10.59 15.05
CA ASN A 83 3.63 10.19 16.40
C ASN A 83 3.34 8.69 16.61
N MET A 84 4.30 7.84 16.25
CA MET A 84 4.17 6.39 16.38
C MET A 84 4.24 5.94 17.84
N SER A 85 3.11 6.03 18.56
CA SER A 85 2.95 5.49 19.91
C SER A 85 1.58 4.83 20.05
N LEU A 86 1.50 3.81 20.90
CA LEU A 86 0.24 3.11 21.15
C LEU A 86 -0.86 4.06 21.64
N GLU A 87 -0.53 5.02 22.50
CA GLU A 87 -1.47 6.01 23.04
C GLU A 87 -2.03 6.89 21.92
N HIS A 88 -1.17 7.36 21.01
CA HIS A 88 -1.60 8.17 19.87
C HIS A 88 -2.48 7.37 18.92
N ASP A 89 -2.09 6.15 18.57
CA ASP A 89 -2.85 5.31 17.66
C ASP A 89 -4.23 4.93 18.23
N GLN A 90 -4.29 4.64 19.53
CA GLN A 90 -5.57 4.39 20.20
C GLN A 90 -6.47 5.63 20.25
N ALA A 91 -5.90 6.81 20.50
CA ALA A 91 -6.66 8.07 20.51
C ALA A 91 -7.20 8.38 19.10
N LEU A 92 -6.38 8.19 18.07
CA LEU A 92 -6.77 8.39 16.69
C LEU A 92 -7.88 7.40 16.26
N TYR A 93 -7.72 6.11 16.58
CA TYR A 93 -8.75 5.09 16.39
C TYR A 93 -10.09 5.47 17.04
N GLN A 94 -10.06 5.85 18.32
CA GLN A 94 -11.28 6.26 19.04
C GLN A 94 -11.93 7.49 18.41
N SER A 95 -11.14 8.46 17.94
CA SER A 95 -11.68 9.66 17.29
C SER A 95 -12.46 9.35 16.02
N TYR A 96 -11.95 8.44 15.18
CA TYR A 96 -12.62 7.99 13.97
C TYR A 96 -13.86 7.13 14.27
N GLN A 97 -13.81 6.30 15.31
CA GLN A 97 -15.01 5.58 15.76
C GLN A 97 -16.12 6.52 16.22
N GLN A 98 -15.79 7.53 17.03
CA GLN A 98 -16.76 8.54 17.47
C GLN A 98 -17.32 9.35 16.30
N ALA A 99 -16.46 9.71 15.32
CA ALA A 99 -16.88 10.38 14.11
C ALA A 99 -17.87 9.52 13.31
N TYR A 100 -17.57 8.21 13.16
CA TYR A 100 -18.49 7.29 12.49
C TYR A 100 -19.84 7.16 13.23
N GLN A 101 -19.82 7.00 14.55
CA GLN A 101 -21.05 6.93 15.34
C GLN A 101 -21.91 8.17 15.16
N LYS A 102 -21.29 9.36 15.06
CA LYS A 102 -21.99 10.64 14.96
C LYS A 102 -22.47 10.97 13.55
N TYR A 103 -21.65 10.72 12.55
CA TYR A 103 -21.87 11.20 11.18
C TYR A 103 -22.18 10.08 10.16
N GLN A 104 -22.03 8.82 10.53
CA GLN A 104 -22.28 7.63 9.70
C GLN A 104 -21.54 7.65 8.34
N LYS A 105 -20.35 8.28 8.30
CA LYS A 105 -19.53 8.32 7.08
C LYS A 105 -18.72 7.04 6.96
N LYS A 106 -18.86 6.34 5.84
CA LYS A 106 -18.10 5.11 5.55
C LYS A 106 -16.58 5.30 5.63
N GLU A 107 -16.08 6.48 5.27
CA GLU A 107 -14.65 6.81 5.36
C GLU A 107 -14.14 6.78 6.81
N ASP A 108 -14.92 7.30 7.78
CA ASP A 108 -14.56 7.28 9.20
C ASP A 108 -14.50 5.83 9.72
N PHE A 109 -15.41 4.97 9.25
CA PHE A 109 -15.40 3.56 9.61
C PHE A 109 -14.19 2.83 9.01
N LEU A 110 -13.89 3.03 7.74
CA LEU A 110 -12.68 2.50 7.09
C LEU A 110 -11.41 2.97 7.80
N ALA A 111 -11.34 4.26 8.18
CA ALA A 111 -10.20 4.78 8.93
C ALA A 111 -10.01 4.04 10.26
N SER A 112 -11.09 3.83 11.01
CA SER A 112 -11.02 3.10 12.28
C SER A 112 -10.56 1.65 12.09
N ILE A 113 -11.02 0.96 11.04
CA ILE A 113 -10.61 -0.41 10.72
C ILE A 113 -9.11 -0.47 10.36
N ILE A 114 -8.62 0.47 9.52
CA ILE A 114 -7.20 0.53 9.16
C ILE A 114 -6.33 0.78 10.40
N LEU A 115 -6.74 1.73 11.27
CA LEU A 115 -6.00 2.03 12.50
C LEU A 115 -6.00 0.86 13.48
N LYS A 116 -7.13 0.15 13.61
CA LYS A 116 -7.19 -1.11 14.39
C LYS A 116 -6.18 -2.13 13.85
N ALA A 117 -6.12 -2.32 12.53
CA ALA A 117 -5.16 -3.22 11.91
C ALA A 117 -3.70 -2.78 12.17
N LYS A 118 -3.42 -1.48 12.15
CA LYS A 118 -2.10 -0.92 12.49
C LYS A 118 -1.73 -1.19 13.94
N ILE A 119 -2.65 -0.97 14.88
CA ILE A 119 -2.42 -1.25 16.30
C ILE A 119 -2.09 -2.73 16.49
N LEU A 120 -2.87 -3.64 15.90
CA LEU A 120 -2.62 -5.08 15.99
C LEU A 120 -1.28 -5.50 15.38
N GLY A 121 -0.90 -4.89 14.27
CA GLY A 121 0.36 -5.23 13.61
C GLY A 121 1.61 -4.69 14.31
N LEU A 122 1.50 -3.56 15.04
CA LEU A 122 2.63 -2.91 15.70
C LEU A 122 2.74 -3.26 17.19
N TYR A 123 1.61 -3.57 17.83
CA TYR A 123 1.50 -3.82 19.28
C TYR A 123 0.77 -5.13 19.54
N PRO A 124 1.43 -6.29 19.31
CA PRO A 124 0.80 -7.60 19.40
C PRO A 124 0.31 -7.97 20.81
N GLU A 125 0.75 -7.23 21.84
CA GLU A 125 0.30 -7.35 23.23
C GLU A 125 -1.09 -6.74 23.46
N VAL A 126 -1.62 -5.95 22.51
CA VAL A 126 -2.94 -5.32 22.62
C VAL A 126 -4.02 -6.33 22.18
N GLU A 127 -4.88 -6.71 23.11
CA GLU A 127 -6.01 -7.58 22.81
C GLU A 127 -7.12 -6.82 22.05
N LEU A 128 -6.97 -6.71 20.75
CA LEU A 128 -7.97 -6.18 19.82
C LEU A 128 -8.30 -7.26 18.79
N ALA A 129 -9.57 -7.59 18.64
CA ALA A 129 -10.03 -8.48 17.56
C ALA A 129 -10.90 -7.70 16.57
N ALA A 130 -10.89 -8.10 15.31
CA ALA A 130 -11.88 -7.61 14.37
C ALA A 130 -13.28 -8.11 14.80
N SER A 131 -14.26 -7.22 14.79
CA SER A 131 -15.65 -7.63 14.96
C SER A 131 -16.19 -8.24 13.66
N GLN A 132 -17.24 -9.06 13.77
CA GLN A 132 -17.89 -9.61 12.58
C GLN A 132 -18.41 -8.48 11.67
N GLU A 133 -18.94 -7.40 12.22
CA GLU A 133 -19.39 -6.21 11.47
C GLU A 133 -18.26 -5.58 10.64
N GLU A 134 -17.05 -5.47 11.20
CA GLU A 134 -15.89 -4.93 10.47
C GLU A 134 -15.43 -5.86 9.34
N LEU A 135 -15.42 -7.17 9.57
CA LEU A 135 -15.07 -8.16 8.55
C LEU A 135 -16.11 -8.20 7.42
N ASP A 136 -17.39 -8.21 7.75
CA ASP A 136 -18.49 -8.19 6.78
C ASP A 136 -18.44 -6.90 5.95
N PHE A 137 -18.20 -5.76 6.61
CA PHE A 137 -18.06 -4.48 5.90
C PHE A 137 -16.88 -4.47 4.95
N LEU A 138 -15.71 -5.00 5.35
CA LEU A 138 -14.55 -5.11 4.46
C LEU A 138 -14.82 -6.03 3.27
N TYR A 139 -15.48 -7.17 3.52
CA TYR A 139 -15.87 -8.09 2.47
C TYR A 139 -16.81 -7.41 1.46
N ASP A 140 -17.92 -6.86 1.95
CA ASP A 140 -18.91 -6.20 1.09
C ASP A 140 -18.29 -5.03 0.31
N TYR A 141 -17.41 -4.26 0.96
CA TYR A 141 -16.72 -3.16 0.31
C TYR A 141 -15.80 -3.67 -0.81
N LEU A 142 -14.88 -4.59 -0.51
CA LEU A 142 -13.88 -5.06 -1.46
C LEU A 142 -14.51 -5.81 -2.64
N PHE A 143 -15.46 -6.71 -2.37
CA PHE A 143 -15.99 -7.59 -3.39
C PHE A 143 -17.24 -7.07 -4.11
N SER A 144 -17.83 -5.96 -3.65
CA SER A 144 -18.83 -5.22 -4.44
C SER A 144 -18.21 -4.30 -5.50
N VAL A 145 -16.91 -3.99 -5.41
CA VAL A 145 -16.22 -3.11 -6.36
C VAL A 145 -15.83 -3.90 -7.61
N MET A 146 -16.37 -3.51 -8.74
CA MET A 146 -16.10 -4.19 -10.02
C MET A 146 -14.67 -3.99 -10.53
N VAL A 147 -14.11 -2.81 -10.34
CA VAL A 147 -12.73 -2.48 -10.76
C VAL A 147 -11.91 -2.11 -9.55
N TRP A 148 -10.95 -2.97 -9.22
CA TRP A 148 -9.99 -2.67 -8.16
C TRP A 148 -8.92 -1.71 -8.65
N GLY A 149 -8.48 -0.83 -7.76
CA GLY A 149 -7.37 0.08 -7.98
C GLY A 149 -6.42 0.07 -6.78
N ASN A 150 -5.51 1.02 -6.73
CA ASN A 150 -4.57 1.16 -5.62
C ASN A 150 -5.26 1.31 -4.26
N PHE A 151 -6.47 1.85 -4.22
CA PHE A 151 -7.20 2.03 -2.97
C PHE A 151 -7.62 0.67 -2.38
N GLU A 152 -8.28 -0.19 -3.15
CA GLU A 152 -8.74 -1.51 -2.72
C GLU A 152 -7.57 -2.42 -2.36
N LEU A 153 -6.53 -2.45 -3.18
CA LEU A 153 -5.31 -3.22 -2.93
C LEU A 153 -4.61 -2.75 -1.65
N SER A 154 -4.50 -1.44 -1.44
CA SER A 154 -3.90 -0.87 -0.23
C SER A 154 -4.76 -1.17 0.99
N LEU A 155 -6.08 -1.03 0.89
CA LEU A 155 -7.02 -1.36 1.96
C LEU A 155 -6.86 -2.83 2.39
N PHE A 156 -6.91 -3.76 1.42
CA PHE A 156 -6.77 -5.19 1.69
C PHE A 156 -5.41 -5.52 2.33
N SER A 157 -4.31 -4.96 1.79
CA SER A 157 -2.98 -5.15 2.36
C SER A 157 -2.86 -4.60 3.79
N LEU A 158 -3.38 -3.39 4.05
CA LEU A 158 -3.27 -2.71 5.34
C LEU A 158 -4.10 -3.38 6.43
N THR A 159 -5.20 -4.02 6.06
CA THR A 159 -6.11 -4.70 7.00
C THR A 159 -5.77 -6.18 7.22
N SER A 160 -4.69 -6.69 6.63
CA SER A 160 -4.24 -8.09 6.78
C SER A 160 -4.18 -8.59 8.23
N PRO A 161 -3.77 -7.80 9.26
CA PRO A 161 -3.73 -8.29 10.65
C PRO A 161 -5.10 -8.60 11.27
N LEU A 162 -6.19 -8.17 10.62
CA LEU A 162 -7.56 -8.44 11.10
C LEU A 162 -8.10 -9.80 10.68
N PHE A 163 -7.48 -10.45 9.70
CA PHE A 163 -7.97 -11.69 9.12
C PHE A 163 -7.31 -12.92 9.75
N SER A 164 -8.06 -14.04 9.77
CA SER A 164 -7.42 -15.34 9.89
C SER A 164 -6.65 -15.68 8.61
N SER A 165 -5.66 -16.56 8.71
CA SER A 165 -4.90 -17.04 7.54
C SER A 165 -5.82 -17.57 6.44
N GLN A 166 -6.78 -18.42 6.80
CA GLN A 166 -7.73 -19.03 5.87
C GLN A 166 -8.59 -17.98 5.15
N LEU A 167 -9.14 -17.00 5.89
CA LEU A 167 -9.96 -15.94 5.29
C LEU A 167 -9.15 -15.05 4.37
N TYR A 168 -7.92 -14.69 4.77
CA TYR A 168 -7.02 -13.88 3.94
C TYR A 168 -6.60 -14.62 2.67
N ARG A 169 -6.36 -15.92 2.76
CA ARG A 169 -6.12 -16.79 1.60
C ARG A 169 -7.32 -16.78 0.65
N GLN A 170 -8.53 -17.02 1.17
CA GLN A 170 -9.74 -17.02 0.36
C GLN A 170 -9.91 -15.71 -0.42
N TYR A 171 -9.72 -14.56 0.23
CA TYR A 171 -9.80 -13.25 -0.42
C TYR A 171 -8.69 -13.04 -1.46
N THR A 172 -7.50 -13.57 -1.20
CA THR A 172 -6.40 -13.54 -2.17
C THR A 172 -6.70 -14.45 -3.37
N GLU A 173 -7.29 -15.62 -3.17
CA GLU A 173 -7.74 -16.49 -4.26
C GLU A 173 -8.76 -15.78 -5.16
N GLU A 174 -9.75 -15.10 -4.58
CA GLU A 174 -10.71 -14.29 -5.35
C GLU A 174 -10.02 -13.15 -6.11
N LEU A 175 -9.03 -12.47 -5.50
CA LEU A 175 -8.25 -11.43 -6.18
C LEU A 175 -7.50 -11.97 -7.41
N VAL A 176 -6.79 -13.09 -7.28
CA VAL A 176 -5.98 -13.62 -8.38
C VAL A 176 -6.81 -14.27 -9.51
N GLN A 177 -8.05 -14.65 -9.21
CA GLN A 177 -9.00 -15.18 -10.19
C GLN A 177 -9.74 -14.11 -10.99
N ARG A 178 -9.57 -12.83 -10.65
CA ARG A 178 -10.20 -11.72 -11.36
C ARG A 178 -9.71 -11.64 -12.81
N GLU A 179 -10.60 -11.31 -13.73
CA GLU A 179 -10.25 -11.13 -15.14
C GLU A 179 -9.22 -10.01 -15.37
N ASP A 180 -9.26 -8.96 -14.53
CA ASP A 180 -8.36 -7.81 -14.59
C ASP A 180 -7.07 -8.00 -13.78
N PHE A 181 -6.82 -9.15 -13.16
CA PHE A 181 -5.67 -9.38 -12.27
C PHE A 181 -4.33 -9.08 -12.95
N LYS A 182 -4.15 -9.48 -14.20
CA LYS A 182 -2.92 -9.19 -14.95
C LYS A 182 -2.67 -7.68 -15.08
N LEU A 183 -3.72 -6.91 -15.36
CA LEU A 183 -3.64 -5.45 -15.45
C LEU A 183 -3.30 -4.84 -14.08
N LEU A 184 -3.92 -5.36 -13.01
CA LEU A 184 -3.61 -4.95 -11.64
C LEU A 184 -2.15 -5.26 -11.27
N LEU A 185 -1.65 -6.44 -11.63
CA LEU A 185 -0.27 -6.82 -11.40
C LEU A 185 0.71 -5.88 -12.11
N ASP A 186 0.43 -5.48 -13.34
CA ASP A 186 1.28 -4.56 -14.09
C ASP A 186 1.23 -3.12 -13.55
N SER A 187 0.06 -2.65 -13.12
CA SER A 187 -0.15 -1.26 -12.67
C SER A 187 0.15 -1.05 -11.18
N SER A 188 0.00 -2.08 -10.35
CA SER A 188 0.00 -1.99 -8.88
C SER A 188 0.83 -3.10 -8.22
N ARG A 189 1.86 -3.56 -8.89
CA ARG A 189 2.74 -4.65 -8.42
C ARG A 189 3.21 -4.50 -6.96
N PRO A 190 3.63 -3.31 -6.46
CA PRO A 190 4.06 -3.19 -5.06
C PRO A 190 2.96 -3.54 -4.05
N ALA A 191 1.71 -3.16 -4.32
CA ALA A 191 0.58 -3.48 -3.45
C ALA A 191 0.25 -4.97 -3.47
N ILE A 192 0.27 -5.61 -4.64
CA ILE A 192 0.06 -7.06 -4.78
C ILE A 192 1.17 -7.85 -4.10
N ASN A 193 2.43 -7.43 -4.28
CA ASN A 193 3.56 -8.04 -3.58
C ASN A 193 3.41 -7.97 -2.07
N SER A 194 2.90 -6.83 -1.54
CA SER A 194 2.61 -6.68 -0.11
C SER A 194 1.49 -7.61 0.34
N ILE A 195 0.42 -7.78 -0.47
CA ILE A 195 -0.68 -8.70 -0.16
C ILE A 195 -0.15 -10.13 -0.02
N PHE A 196 0.64 -10.61 -0.98
CA PHE A 196 1.17 -11.98 -0.95
C PHE A 196 2.11 -12.20 0.24
N LEU A 197 2.99 -11.24 0.49
CA LEU A 197 3.95 -11.33 1.59
C LEU A 197 3.27 -11.26 2.97
N ASN A 198 2.27 -10.40 3.13
CA ASN A 198 1.46 -10.34 4.36
C ASN A 198 0.73 -11.65 4.60
N GLY A 199 0.11 -12.24 3.57
CA GLY A 199 -0.53 -13.54 3.66
C GLY A 199 0.44 -14.65 4.05
N PHE A 200 1.65 -14.63 3.49
CA PHE A 200 2.69 -15.59 3.84
C PHE A 200 3.08 -15.49 5.31
N PHE A 201 3.37 -14.28 5.81
CA PHE A 201 3.67 -14.07 7.23
C PHE A 201 2.50 -14.45 8.16
N LEU A 202 1.27 -14.10 7.78
CA LEU A 202 0.07 -14.44 8.55
C LEU A 202 -0.08 -15.96 8.69
N ALA A 203 0.07 -16.69 7.59
CA ALA A 203 -0.01 -18.15 7.57
C ALA A 203 1.13 -18.80 8.37
N ILE A 204 2.36 -18.30 8.26
CA ILE A 204 3.52 -18.81 9.03
C ILE A 204 3.30 -18.59 10.54
N SER A 205 2.87 -17.41 10.95
CA SER A 205 2.68 -17.05 12.36
C SER A 205 1.57 -17.89 13.01
N SER A 206 0.56 -18.26 12.24
CA SER A 206 -0.55 -19.12 12.67
C SER A 206 -0.25 -20.63 12.55
N ASN A 207 0.93 -21.02 12.04
CA ASN A 207 1.31 -22.39 11.72
C ASN A 207 0.39 -23.10 10.70
N GLU A 208 -0.29 -22.32 9.85
CA GLU A 208 -1.16 -22.82 8.78
C GLU A 208 -0.31 -23.09 7.51
N PHE A 209 0.37 -24.23 7.51
CA PHE A 209 1.40 -24.54 6.50
C PHE A 209 0.86 -24.76 5.08
N GLU A 210 -0.39 -25.12 4.92
CA GLU A 210 -1.04 -25.21 3.61
C GLU A 210 -1.27 -23.83 3.03
N ASP A 211 -1.77 -22.88 3.83
CA ASP A 211 -1.94 -21.49 3.44
C ASP A 211 -0.58 -20.85 3.15
N ALA A 212 0.41 -21.11 4.01
CA ALA A 212 1.78 -20.63 3.77
C ALA A 212 2.33 -21.15 2.44
N SER A 213 2.11 -22.43 2.11
CA SER A 213 2.52 -23.01 0.83
C SER A 213 1.82 -22.35 -0.36
N PHE A 214 0.54 -22.01 -0.23
CA PHE A 214 -0.20 -21.28 -1.25
C PHE A 214 0.44 -19.91 -1.54
N PHE A 215 0.71 -19.10 -0.50
CA PHE A 215 1.36 -17.81 -0.68
C PHE A 215 2.79 -17.92 -1.20
N ASP A 216 3.54 -18.93 -0.77
CA ASP A 216 4.87 -19.23 -1.29
C ASP A 216 4.86 -19.49 -2.80
N HIS A 217 3.87 -20.25 -3.31
CA HIS A 217 3.68 -20.47 -4.74
C HIS A 217 3.34 -19.18 -5.48
N LEU A 218 2.40 -18.38 -4.97
CA LEU A 218 2.03 -17.10 -5.58
C LEU A 218 3.23 -16.14 -5.68
N ILE A 219 4.07 -16.08 -4.63
CA ILE A 219 5.26 -15.25 -4.64
C ILE A 219 6.25 -15.77 -5.69
N ASN A 220 6.44 -17.09 -5.82
CA ASN A 220 7.34 -17.65 -6.82
C ASN A 220 6.84 -17.47 -8.25
N ASP A 221 5.54 -17.60 -8.51
CA ASP A 221 4.92 -17.39 -9.81
C ASP A 221 5.01 -15.92 -10.28
N HIS A 222 5.03 -14.99 -9.34
CA HIS A 222 5.10 -13.55 -9.58
C HIS A 222 6.32 -12.91 -8.93
N PHE A 223 7.45 -13.65 -8.93
CA PHE A 223 8.62 -13.30 -8.13
C PHE A 223 9.08 -11.86 -8.34
N TYR A 224 9.58 -11.27 -7.27
CA TYR A 224 10.04 -9.89 -7.22
C TYR A 224 11.13 -9.62 -8.28
N SER A 225 11.07 -8.44 -8.90
CA SER A 225 12.12 -8.00 -9.82
C SER A 225 13.46 -7.80 -9.09
N GLU A 226 14.57 -7.73 -9.83
CA GLU A 226 15.88 -7.48 -9.21
C GLU A 226 15.94 -6.14 -8.47
N ASN A 227 15.17 -5.15 -8.92
CA ASN A 227 15.08 -3.84 -8.29
C ASN A 227 14.37 -3.86 -6.94
N GLU A 228 13.64 -4.94 -6.64
CA GLU A 228 12.89 -5.13 -5.38
C GLU A 228 13.72 -5.91 -4.35
N ALA A 229 15.01 -5.63 -4.26
CA ALA A 229 15.96 -6.34 -3.38
C ALA A 229 15.51 -6.39 -1.92
N TYR A 230 14.84 -5.34 -1.42
CA TYR A 230 14.28 -5.32 -0.08
C TYR A 230 13.22 -6.41 0.10
N LEU A 231 12.24 -6.50 -0.80
CA LEU A 231 11.18 -7.51 -0.74
C LEU A 231 11.73 -8.92 -0.90
N ARG A 232 12.72 -9.12 -1.79
CA ARG A 232 13.44 -10.40 -1.90
C ARG A 232 14.09 -10.81 -0.60
N THR A 233 14.70 -9.86 0.12
CA THR A 233 15.36 -10.12 1.41
C THR A 233 14.35 -10.44 2.49
N VAL A 234 13.22 -9.71 2.54
CA VAL A 234 12.13 -10.00 3.48
C VAL A 234 11.50 -11.37 3.19
N TYR A 235 11.29 -11.71 1.92
CA TYR A 235 10.80 -13.04 1.55
C TYR A 235 11.81 -14.15 1.92
N LEU A 236 13.11 -13.91 1.77
CA LEU A 236 14.14 -14.87 2.18
C LEU A 236 14.02 -15.17 3.70
N TYR A 237 13.80 -14.13 4.52
CA TYR A 237 13.56 -14.31 5.95
C TYR A 237 12.28 -15.11 6.20
N ALA A 238 11.16 -14.71 5.58
CA ALA A 238 9.87 -15.40 5.74
C ALA A 238 9.96 -16.88 5.32
N LYS A 239 10.66 -17.17 4.21
CA LYS A 239 10.92 -18.54 3.76
C LYS A 239 11.75 -19.33 4.77
N GLY A 240 12.71 -18.68 5.40
CA GLY A 240 13.52 -19.29 6.48
C GLY A 240 12.64 -19.63 7.68
N GLU A 241 11.78 -18.71 8.13
CA GLU A 241 10.85 -18.96 9.24
C GLU A 241 9.86 -20.08 8.92
N PHE A 242 9.32 -20.11 7.70
CA PHE A 242 8.45 -21.19 7.23
C PHE A 242 9.12 -22.56 7.32
N LEU A 243 10.35 -22.70 6.81
CA LEU A 243 11.11 -23.95 6.86
C LEU A 243 11.43 -24.36 8.31
N TYR A 244 11.84 -23.40 9.13
CA TYR A 244 12.13 -23.63 10.54
C TYR A 244 10.95 -24.21 11.29
N ARG A 245 9.77 -23.60 11.14
CA ARG A 245 8.52 -24.05 11.78
C ARG A 245 8.04 -25.39 11.21
N LYS A 246 8.36 -25.69 9.98
CA LYS A 246 8.07 -26.99 9.32
C LYS A 246 8.98 -28.15 9.78
N GLY A 247 10.03 -27.82 10.57
CA GLY A 247 10.97 -28.82 11.11
C GLY A 247 12.36 -28.82 10.43
N GLU A 248 12.54 -28.08 9.34
CA GLU A 248 13.82 -27.91 8.65
C GLU A 248 14.64 -26.79 9.30
N LYS A 249 14.94 -26.99 10.60
CA LYS A 249 15.44 -25.93 11.48
C LYS A 249 16.76 -25.31 11.01
N GLU A 250 17.74 -26.14 10.60
CA GLU A 250 19.07 -25.65 10.18
C GLU A 250 18.98 -24.77 8.94
N ILE A 251 18.28 -25.23 7.91
CA ILE A 251 18.09 -24.50 6.64
C ILE A 251 17.28 -23.21 6.90
N GLY A 252 16.26 -23.30 7.76
CA GLY A 252 15.45 -22.17 8.14
C GLY A 252 16.25 -21.07 8.83
N LEU A 253 17.09 -21.45 9.81
CA LEU A 253 17.97 -20.52 10.52
C LEU A 253 18.97 -19.83 9.58
N GLU A 254 19.64 -20.62 8.73
CA GLU A 254 20.60 -20.09 7.75
C GLU A 254 19.97 -19.01 6.87
N LYS A 255 18.77 -19.25 6.33
CA LYS A 255 18.06 -18.28 5.46
C LYS A 255 17.68 -17.00 6.23
N MET A 256 17.19 -17.12 7.46
CA MET A 256 16.84 -15.95 8.28
C MET A 256 18.10 -15.12 8.62
N GLU A 257 19.20 -15.76 8.99
CA GLU A 257 20.47 -15.09 9.28
C GLU A 257 21.05 -14.40 8.04
N GLN A 258 21.01 -15.06 6.88
CA GLN A 258 21.41 -14.47 5.59
C GLN A 258 20.58 -13.20 5.28
N ALA A 259 19.25 -13.26 5.44
CA ALA A 259 18.41 -12.12 5.21
C ALA A 259 18.73 -10.94 6.15
N ILE A 260 18.95 -11.21 7.44
CA ILE A 260 19.33 -10.22 8.44
C ILE A 260 20.71 -9.62 8.09
N GLN A 261 21.65 -10.44 7.63
CA GLN A 261 22.97 -9.99 7.20
C GLN A 261 22.87 -9.04 6.01
N VAL A 262 22.09 -9.39 4.98
CA VAL A 262 21.84 -8.53 3.80
C VAL A 262 21.27 -7.17 4.23
N LEU A 263 20.23 -7.15 5.08
CA LEU A 263 19.66 -5.90 5.62
C LEU A 263 20.69 -5.07 6.37
N SER A 264 21.56 -5.72 7.12
CA SER A 264 22.63 -5.04 7.87
C SER A 264 23.70 -4.44 6.95
N ILE A 265 24.09 -5.15 5.89
CA ILE A 265 25.05 -4.69 4.87
C ILE A 265 24.48 -3.47 4.10
N LEU A 266 23.18 -3.49 3.82
CA LEU A 266 22.47 -2.41 3.13
C LEU A 266 22.11 -1.23 4.04
N ASP A 267 22.58 -1.21 5.29
CA ASP A 267 22.29 -0.18 6.33
C ASP A 267 20.79 0.00 6.62
N CYS A 268 19.97 -1.03 6.36
CA CYS A 268 18.55 -1.11 6.72
C CYS A 268 18.41 -1.47 8.22
N LYS A 269 18.89 -0.58 9.11
CA LYS A 269 19.06 -0.87 10.55
C LYS A 269 17.78 -1.27 11.26
N ASP A 270 16.70 -0.55 11.01
CA ASP A 270 15.40 -0.80 11.66
C ASP A 270 14.86 -2.17 11.29
N SER A 271 14.87 -2.50 10.00
CA SER A 271 14.45 -3.82 9.50
C SER A 271 15.36 -4.93 10.03
N ALA A 272 16.68 -4.73 10.01
CA ALA A 272 17.62 -5.72 10.53
C ALA A 272 17.39 -5.99 12.03
N ASN A 273 17.13 -4.96 12.83
CA ASN A 273 16.85 -5.10 14.26
C ASN A 273 15.49 -5.80 14.49
N TYR A 274 14.47 -5.43 13.74
CA TYR A 274 13.14 -6.06 13.80
C TYR A 274 13.24 -7.58 13.54
N TYR A 275 13.87 -7.98 12.45
CA TYR A 275 14.01 -9.41 12.11
C TYR A 275 14.98 -10.16 13.05
N LYS A 276 16.00 -9.51 13.60
CA LYS A 276 16.85 -10.10 14.66
C LYS A 276 16.06 -10.41 15.93
N GLN A 277 15.18 -9.50 16.31
CA GLN A 277 14.32 -9.71 17.47
C GLN A 277 13.35 -10.86 17.21
N GLY A 278 12.66 -10.88 16.06
CA GLY A 278 11.75 -11.96 15.68
C GLY A 278 12.44 -13.34 15.68
N LEU A 279 13.66 -13.43 15.14
CA LEU A 279 14.44 -14.66 15.17
C LEU A 279 14.75 -15.13 16.61
N ARG A 280 15.15 -14.22 17.51
CA ARG A 280 15.41 -14.55 18.93
C ARG A 280 14.16 -15.06 19.63
N GLU A 281 13.03 -14.41 19.40
CA GLU A 281 11.73 -14.82 19.96
C GLU A 281 11.29 -16.19 19.44
N LEU A 282 11.49 -16.46 18.16
CA LEU A 282 11.21 -17.75 17.54
C LEU A 282 12.02 -18.88 18.17
N ILE A 283 13.33 -18.68 18.35
CA ILE A 283 14.23 -19.67 18.95
C ILE A 283 13.86 -19.93 20.43
N ASN A 284 13.53 -18.89 21.18
CA ASN A 284 13.21 -19.01 22.60
C ASN A 284 11.85 -19.70 22.86
N LYS A 285 10.95 -19.70 21.89
CA LYS A 285 9.63 -20.37 21.98
C LYS A 285 9.63 -21.82 21.44
N SER A 286 10.73 -22.27 20.82
CA SER A 286 10.90 -23.58 20.16
C SER A 286 11.65 -24.56 21.03
#